data_1a2e77a0e9d02f49964621ef18097174
#
_entry.id   1a2e77a0e9d02f49964621ef18097174
#
_cell.length_a   1.000
_cell.length_b   1.000
_cell.length_c   1.000
_cell.angle_alpha   90.00
_cell.angle_beta   90.00
_cell.angle_gamma   90.00
#
_symmetry.space_group_name_H-M   'P 1'
#
loop_
_entity.id
_entity.type
_entity.pdbx_description
1 polymer ?
#
loop_
_entity_poly.entity_id
_entity_poly.type
_entity_poly.pdbx_seq_one_letter_code
_entity_poly.pdbx_strand_id
1 'polypeptide(L)'
;MQEITASELKTRLDAGDDIQLIDVRQPDEYSFAKIEGSKLIPLGEIMRRKDEIDASKETVIHCKMGGRSAQAIELLRKTGFQGELKNLVGGITAWSNDVDPTVLKY
;
A
#
# COMPACT_ATOMS: atom_id res chain seq x y z
N MET A 1 4.48 -1.52 14.36
CA MET A 1 3.86 -1.15 13.08
C MET A 1 2.62 -2.01 12.84
N GLN A 2 1.51 -1.39 12.52
CA GLN A 2 0.31 -2.15 12.20
C GLN A 2 0.43 -2.79 10.83
N GLU A 3 -0.16 -3.98 10.69
CA GLU A 3 -0.08 -4.77 9.48
C GLU A 3 -1.45 -5.33 9.12
N ILE A 4 -1.62 -5.66 7.84
CA ILE A 4 -2.80 -6.34 7.33
C ILE A 4 -2.35 -7.38 6.30
N THR A 5 -2.97 -8.55 6.30
CA THR A 5 -2.67 -9.57 5.29
C THR A 5 -3.44 -9.29 4.00
N ALA A 6 -2.99 -9.90 2.89
CA ALA A 6 -3.69 -9.76 1.62
C ALA A 6 -5.14 -10.28 1.71
N SER A 7 -5.35 -11.40 2.37
CA SER A 7 -6.69 -11.98 2.55
C SER A 7 -7.59 -11.08 3.38
N GLU A 8 -7.06 -10.51 4.47
CA GLU A 8 -7.81 -9.57 5.31
C GLU A 8 -8.19 -8.32 4.52
N LEU A 9 -7.25 -7.76 3.75
CA LEU A 9 -7.51 -6.60 2.92
C LEU A 9 -8.61 -6.89 1.90
N LYS A 10 -8.55 -8.04 1.23
CA LYS A 10 -9.56 -8.44 0.26
C LYS A 10 -10.94 -8.51 0.91
N THR A 11 -11.05 -9.13 2.07
CA THR A 11 -12.31 -9.23 2.82
C THR A 11 -12.88 -7.84 3.13
N ARG A 12 -12.01 -6.93 3.59
CA ARG A 12 -12.40 -5.56 3.92
C ARG A 12 -12.86 -4.77 2.70
N LEU A 13 -12.15 -4.88 1.59
CA LEU A 13 -12.51 -4.21 0.34
C LEU A 13 -13.84 -4.76 -0.20
N ASP A 14 -14.04 -6.07 -0.15
CA ASP A 14 -15.29 -6.70 -0.60
C ASP A 14 -16.48 -6.28 0.26
N ALA A 15 -16.25 -5.98 1.53
CA ALA A 15 -17.29 -5.48 2.43
C ALA A 15 -17.63 -3.99 2.20
N GLY A 16 -16.91 -3.33 1.29
CA GLY A 16 -17.15 -1.93 0.99
C GLY A 16 -16.47 -0.94 1.93
N ASP A 17 -15.51 -1.40 2.73
CA ASP A 17 -14.77 -0.51 3.64
C ASP A 17 -13.99 0.53 2.84
N ASP A 18 -14.01 1.77 3.34
CA ASP A 18 -13.32 2.89 2.69
C ASP A 18 -11.84 2.90 3.09
N ILE A 19 -11.05 2.13 2.34
CA ILE A 19 -9.61 1.99 2.57
C ILE A 19 -8.86 2.62 1.41
N GLN A 20 -7.88 3.45 1.73
CA GLN A 20 -7.00 4.08 0.76
C GLN A 20 -5.76 3.20 0.56
N LEU A 21 -5.51 2.80 -0.70
CA LEU A 21 -4.34 1.97 -1.05
C LEU A 21 -3.26 2.84 -1.68
N ILE A 22 -2.06 2.82 -1.09
CA ILE A 22 -0.92 3.58 -1.62
C ILE A 22 0.20 2.61 -2.00
N ASP A 23 0.61 2.67 -3.25
CA ASP A 23 1.70 1.86 -3.80
C ASP A 23 2.96 2.72 -3.84
N VAL A 24 4.01 2.28 -3.14
CA VAL A 24 5.27 3.06 -3.04
C VAL A 24 6.39 2.49 -3.90
N ARG A 25 6.03 1.63 -4.88
CA ARG A 25 6.98 1.09 -5.85
C ARG A 25 7.34 2.15 -6.90
N GLN A 26 8.15 1.75 -7.87
CA GLN A 26 8.51 2.62 -8.98
C GLN A 26 7.45 2.59 -10.09
N PRO A 27 7.40 3.63 -10.97
CA PRO A 27 6.41 3.69 -12.05
C PRO A 27 6.44 2.50 -13.00
N ASP A 28 7.62 1.95 -13.31
CA ASP A 28 7.73 0.79 -14.20
C ASP A 28 7.13 -0.46 -13.56
N GLU A 29 7.29 -0.64 -12.26
CA GLU A 29 6.66 -1.75 -11.53
C GLU A 29 5.13 -1.61 -11.58
N TYR A 30 4.63 -0.41 -11.34
CA TYR A 30 3.20 -0.12 -11.34
C TYR A 30 2.58 -0.36 -12.72
N SER A 31 3.29 0.00 -13.79
CA SER A 31 2.84 -0.24 -15.15
C SER A 31 2.80 -1.73 -15.48
N PHE A 32 3.73 -2.50 -14.93
CA PHE A 32 3.80 -3.94 -15.17
C PHE A 32 2.65 -4.69 -14.48
N ALA A 33 2.41 -4.40 -13.20
CA ALA A 33 1.37 -5.05 -12.41
C ALA A 33 1.00 -4.14 -11.24
N LYS A 34 -0.29 -4.06 -10.89
CA LYS A 34 -0.76 -3.24 -9.79
C LYS A 34 -1.97 -3.87 -9.12
N ILE A 35 -2.24 -3.46 -7.90
CA ILE A 35 -3.51 -3.76 -7.23
C ILE A 35 -4.52 -2.71 -7.68
N GLU A 36 -5.64 -3.14 -8.21
CA GLU A 36 -6.67 -2.23 -8.71
C GLU A 36 -7.14 -1.30 -7.61
N GLY A 37 -7.28 -0.03 -7.96
CA GLY A 37 -7.68 1.01 -7.00
C GLY A 37 -6.54 1.63 -6.20
N SER A 38 -5.30 1.16 -6.38
CA SER A 38 -4.16 1.76 -5.68
C SER A 38 -3.70 3.04 -6.37
N LYS A 39 -3.13 3.96 -5.56
CA LYS A 39 -2.52 5.19 -6.05
C LYS A 39 -1.02 5.08 -5.90
N LEU A 40 -0.30 5.36 -6.98
CA LEU A 40 1.16 5.32 -6.97
C LEU A 40 1.73 6.61 -6.37
N ILE A 41 2.49 6.47 -5.28
CA ILE A 41 3.34 7.52 -4.73
C ILE A 41 4.67 6.86 -4.41
N PRO A 42 5.65 6.90 -5.32
CA PRO A 42 6.94 6.23 -5.09
C PRO A 42 7.58 6.63 -3.76
N LEU A 43 8.30 5.70 -3.14
CA LEU A 43 8.93 5.93 -1.84
C LEU A 43 9.74 7.23 -1.81
N GLY A 44 10.50 7.51 -2.87
CA GLY A 44 11.31 8.74 -2.95
C GLY A 44 10.50 10.02 -3.02
N GLU A 45 9.19 9.94 -3.23
CA GLU A 45 8.30 11.10 -3.32
C GLU A 45 7.32 11.20 -2.16
N ILE A 46 7.34 10.21 -1.24
CA ILE A 46 6.28 10.09 -0.23
C ILE A 46 6.22 11.30 0.70
N MET A 47 7.37 11.84 1.10
CA MET A 47 7.41 13.00 1.99
C MET A 47 6.91 14.25 1.29
N ARG A 48 7.28 14.45 0.03
CA ARG A 48 6.85 15.60 -0.77
C ARG A 48 5.37 15.55 -1.09
N ARG A 49 4.82 14.34 -1.22
CA ARG A 49 3.45 14.13 -1.66
C ARG A 49 2.53 13.62 -0.55
N LYS A 50 2.94 13.73 0.70
CA LYS A 50 2.15 13.20 1.83
C LYS A 50 0.75 13.83 1.92
N ASP A 51 0.57 15.04 1.43
CA ASP A 51 -0.73 15.71 1.44
C ASP A 51 -1.74 15.07 0.48
N GLU A 52 -1.28 14.20 -0.41
CA GLU A 52 -2.16 13.42 -1.28
C GLU A 52 -2.77 12.21 -0.57
N ILE A 53 -2.30 11.92 0.65
CA ILE A 53 -2.83 10.84 1.49
C ILE A 53 -3.82 11.45 2.46
N ASP A 54 -5.07 11.01 2.39
CA ASP A 54 -6.13 11.51 3.28
C ASP A 54 -5.95 10.92 4.68
N ALA A 55 -5.51 11.75 5.63
CA ALA A 55 -5.24 11.32 6.99
C ALA A 55 -6.51 10.89 7.75
N SER A 56 -7.68 11.20 7.24
CA SER A 56 -8.95 10.78 7.87
C SER A 56 -9.37 9.37 7.51
N LYS A 57 -8.68 8.74 6.54
CA LYS A 57 -9.01 7.40 6.06
C LYS A 57 -8.00 6.38 6.53
N GLU A 58 -8.48 5.17 6.79
CA GLU A 58 -7.59 4.01 6.97
C GLU A 58 -6.80 3.82 5.69
N THR A 59 -5.46 3.73 5.81
CA THR A 59 -4.57 3.66 4.67
C THR A 59 -3.71 2.40 4.75
N VAL A 60 -3.67 1.65 3.65
CA VAL A 60 -2.78 0.50 3.51
C VAL A 60 -1.70 0.90 2.51
N ILE A 61 -0.45 0.78 2.92
CA ILE A 61 0.71 1.07 2.09
C ILE A 61 1.36 -0.24 1.69
N HIS A 62 1.69 -0.39 0.42
CA HIS A 62 2.31 -1.61 -0.07
C HIS A 62 3.43 -1.34 -1.07
N CYS A 63 4.28 -2.33 -1.19
CA CYS A 63 5.33 -2.39 -2.20
C CYS A 63 5.36 -3.81 -2.77
N LYS A 64 6.52 -4.29 -3.21
CA LYS A 64 6.62 -5.66 -3.73
C LYS A 64 6.44 -6.69 -2.63
N MET A 65 7.19 -6.58 -1.51
CA MET A 65 7.20 -7.58 -0.44
C MET A 65 7.08 -7.00 0.97
N GLY A 66 7.05 -5.69 1.16
CA GLY A 66 6.82 -5.06 2.44
C GLY A 66 7.94 -4.17 2.98
N GLY A 67 9.13 -4.19 2.40
CA GLY A 67 10.28 -3.41 2.90
C GLY A 67 10.17 -1.91 2.64
N ARG A 68 9.94 -1.53 1.39
CA ARG A 68 9.80 -0.11 1.03
C ARG A 68 8.57 0.52 1.68
N SER A 69 7.47 -0.23 1.78
CA SER A 69 6.25 0.26 2.43
C SER A 69 6.47 0.49 3.92
N ALA A 70 7.23 -0.38 4.59
CA ALA A 70 7.61 -0.15 5.98
C ALA A 70 8.41 1.14 6.13
N GLN A 71 9.37 1.39 5.23
CA GLN A 71 10.14 2.65 5.22
C GLN A 71 9.24 3.86 5.00
N ALA A 72 8.27 3.75 4.09
CA ALA A 72 7.33 4.84 3.83
C ALA A 72 6.53 5.20 5.07
N ILE A 73 6.05 4.19 5.80
CA ILE A 73 5.29 4.40 7.04
C ILE A 73 6.16 5.10 8.08
N GLU A 74 7.40 4.66 8.25
CA GLU A 74 8.33 5.30 9.19
C GLU A 74 8.58 6.77 8.84
N LEU A 75 8.79 7.06 7.55
CA LEU A 75 8.99 8.44 7.10
C LEU A 75 7.75 9.29 7.36
N LEU A 76 6.57 8.78 7.06
CA LEU A 76 5.33 9.51 7.31
C LEU A 76 5.15 9.81 8.80
N ARG A 77 5.42 8.85 9.69
CA ARG A 77 5.34 9.07 11.13
C ARG A 77 6.33 10.13 11.61
N LYS A 78 7.56 10.10 11.09
CA LYS A 78 8.58 11.11 11.45
C LYS A 78 8.20 12.52 11.03
N THR A 79 7.41 12.66 9.97
CA THR A 79 6.94 13.98 9.51
C THR A 79 5.66 14.43 10.18
N GLY A 80 5.15 13.67 11.14
CA GLY A 80 3.96 14.03 11.89
C GLY A 80 2.64 13.59 11.28
N PHE A 81 2.65 12.73 10.28
CA PHE A 81 1.41 12.19 9.72
C PHE A 81 0.70 11.34 10.78
N GLN A 82 -0.56 11.67 11.08
CA GLN A 82 -1.31 11.04 12.18
C GLN A 82 -2.44 10.12 11.73
N GLY A 83 -2.59 9.89 10.43
CA GLY A 83 -3.59 8.97 9.91
C GLY A 83 -3.28 7.51 10.26
N GLU A 84 -4.27 6.65 10.10
CA GLU A 84 -4.09 5.21 10.33
C GLU A 84 -3.34 4.59 9.15
N LEU A 85 -2.20 3.97 9.44
CA LEU A 85 -1.33 3.36 8.42
C LEU A 85 -1.11 1.89 8.75
N LYS A 86 -1.28 1.04 7.74
CA LYS A 86 -0.99 -0.40 7.84
C LYS A 86 -0.10 -0.83 6.69
N ASN A 87 0.85 -1.71 6.98
CA ASN A 87 1.70 -2.33 5.97
C ASN A 87 1.06 -3.61 5.46
N LEU A 88 0.93 -3.75 4.15
CA LEU A 88 0.44 -4.99 3.55
C LEU A 88 1.52 -6.07 3.64
N VAL A 89 1.27 -7.08 4.45
CA VAL A 89 2.22 -8.19 4.67
C VAL A 89 2.47 -8.92 3.36
N GLY A 90 3.74 -9.02 2.97
CA GLY A 90 4.14 -9.68 1.72
C GLY A 90 3.82 -8.88 0.45
N GLY A 91 3.26 -7.68 0.58
CA GLY A 91 3.04 -6.75 -0.52
C GLY A 91 2.23 -7.31 -1.68
N ILE A 92 2.50 -6.81 -2.89
CA ILE A 92 1.79 -7.26 -4.09
C ILE A 92 2.10 -8.74 -4.42
N THR A 93 3.23 -9.26 -3.97
CA THR A 93 3.54 -10.69 -4.14
C THR A 93 2.51 -11.55 -3.39
N ALA A 94 2.22 -11.23 -2.13
CA ALA A 94 1.21 -11.94 -1.37
C ALA A 94 -0.19 -11.74 -1.96
N TRP A 95 -0.50 -10.53 -2.43
CA TRP A 95 -1.76 -10.28 -3.11
C TRP A 95 -1.95 -11.17 -4.33
N SER A 96 -0.92 -11.31 -5.16
CA SER A 96 -0.92 -12.19 -6.32
C SER A 96 -1.10 -13.66 -5.94
N ASN A 97 -0.41 -14.10 -4.89
CA ASN A 97 -0.47 -15.50 -4.46
C ASN A 97 -1.79 -15.86 -3.81
N ASP A 98 -2.32 -14.99 -2.97
CA ASP A 98 -3.40 -15.34 -2.05
C ASP A 98 -4.77 -14.82 -2.48
N VAL A 99 -4.81 -13.79 -3.32
CA VAL A 99 -6.06 -13.09 -3.65
C VAL A 99 -6.34 -13.08 -5.14
N ASP A 100 -5.40 -12.58 -5.96
CA ASP A 100 -5.63 -12.38 -7.37
C ASP A 100 -4.48 -12.90 -8.22
N PRO A 101 -4.56 -14.15 -8.68
CA PRO A 101 -3.48 -14.77 -9.47
C PRO A 101 -3.31 -14.13 -10.85
N THR A 102 -4.20 -13.26 -11.29
CA THR A 102 -4.04 -12.53 -12.56
C THR A 102 -3.07 -11.37 -12.45
N VAL A 103 -2.73 -10.93 -11.22
CA VAL A 103 -1.69 -9.94 -10.99
C VAL A 103 -0.34 -10.59 -11.28
N LEU A 104 0.37 -10.06 -12.29
CA LEU A 104 1.62 -10.66 -12.73
C LEU A 104 2.72 -10.57 -11.66
N LYS A 105 3.48 -11.63 -11.54
CA LYS A 105 4.64 -11.67 -10.63
C LYS A 105 5.90 -11.22 -11.35
N TYR A 106 6.84 -10.67 -10.58
CA TYR A 106 8.11 -10.20 -11.13
C TYR A 106 9.25 -10.29 -10.13
#